data_1715bba4703daffec3cac58253e4b6dc
#
_entry.id   1715bba4703daffec3cac58253e4b6dc
#
_cell.length_a   1.000
_cell.length_b   1.000
_cell.length_c   1.000
_cell.angle_alpha   90.00
_cell.angle_beta   90.00
_cell.angle_gamma   90.00
#
_symmetry.space_group_name_H-M   'P 1'
#
loop_
_entity.id
_entity.type
_entity.pdbx_description
1 polymer ?
#
loop_
_entity_poly.entity_id
_entity_poly.type
_entity_poly.pdbx_seq_one_letter_code
_entity_poly.pdbx_strand_id
1 'polypeptide(L)'
;RTKSRGLGDVYKRQIKELSTTKEPNFYSLKTKDGIPYKSIALLHSKDVLATTILQKCIRFRNREESCQFCAIEQSLENEQTIVRKTPDQIAEVAEAAVRLDGIKQLVMTTGTPNSSDRGARIMAEAAKAVKAKVNIPIQGQCEPPDDPIWFQKMKDSGVDSLGMHLEVVEEEIRKKILPGKSEISLERYYKSFEESVAVFGRGEVSTYLLAGLGDSKESLINCSKKLISIGVYPFIVPFVPIAGTPLEHHPSPSTDFMIDIYQSVSHLLNEGNIKSDEMSAGCAKCGACSALSLFES
;
A
#
# COMPACT_ATOMS: atom_id res chain seq x y z
N ARG A 1 -14.60 -18.31 52.82
CA ARG A 1 -15.29 -17.34 51.90
C ARG A 1 -14.30 -16.93 50.81
N THR A 2 -14.32 -17.60 49.67
CA THR A 2 -13.62 -17.22 48.45
C THR A 2 -14.33 -16.02 47.85
N LYS A 3 -13.70 -14.85 47.83
CA LYS A 3 -14.19 -13.69 47.10
C LYS A 3 -14.08 -13.99 45.57
N SER A 4 -15.21 -14.10 44.91
CA SER A 4 -15.27 -14.09 43.44
C SER A 4 -14.69 -12.79 42.95
N ARG A 5 -13.61 -12.82 42.15
CA ARG A 5 -13.12 -11.67 41.41
C ARG A 5 -14.15 -11.37 40.32
N GLY A 6 -14.89 -10.27 40.50
CA GLY A 6 -15.92 -9.85 39.52
C GLY A 6 -15.32 -9.40 38.22
N LEU A 7 -16.08 -9.51 37.12
CA LEU A 7 -15.78 -9.03 35.80
C LEU A 7 -15.24 -7.58 35.71
N GLY A 8 -15.50 -6.77 36.77
CA GLY A 8 -15.00 -5.39 36.86
C GLY A 8 -13.47 -5.26 36.99
N ASP A 9 -12.75 -6.31 37.43
CA ASP A 9 -11.29 -6.28 37.57
C ASP A 9 -10.55 -6.52 36.23
N VAL A 10 -11.23 -7.11 35.23
CA VAL A 10 -10.65 -7.34 33.88
C VAL A 10 -10.61 -6.03 33.09
N TYR A 11 -11.61 -5.16 33.26
CA TYR A 11 -11.67 -3.86 32.57
C TYR A 11 -10.70 -2.80 33.13
N LYS A 12 -10.27 -2.91 34.36
CA LYS A 12 -9.29 -2.00 34.99
C LYS A 12 -7.84 -2.22 34.52
N ARG A 13 -7.59 -3.24 33.70
CA ARG A 13 -6.28 -3.50 33.06
C ARG A 13 -6.19 -2.95 31.65
N GLN A 14 -7.02 -2.03 31.24
CA GLN A 14 -6.80 -1.28 30.00
C GLN A 14 -5.54 -0.42 30.15
N ILE A 15 -4.50 -0.79 29.44
CA ILE A 15 -3.13 -0.36 29.64
C ILE A 15 -2.83 0.97 28.94
N LYS A 16 -3.74 1.48 28.10
CA LYS A 16 -3.57 2.77 27.41
C LYS A 16 -4.91 3.40 27.05
N GLU A 17 -5.00 4.69 27.26
CA GLU A 17 -6.06 5.54 26.71
C GLU A 17 -5.97 5.51 25.18
N LEU A 18 -7.02 5.06 24.52
CA LEU A 18 -7.10 5.11 23.05
C LEU A 18 -7.44 6.55 22.67
N SER A 19 -6.48 7.29 22.18
CA SER A 19 -6.75 8.58 21.55
C SER A 19 -7.25 8.34 20.12
N THR A 20 -8.46 8.77 19.83
CA THR A 20 -8.93 8.88 18.45
C THR A 20 -8.25 10.09 17.78
N THR A 21 -7.75 9.91 16.57
CA THR A 21 -7.25 11.02 15.76
C THR A 21 -8.42 11.98 15.47
N LYS A 22 -8.21 13.29 15.67
CA LYS A 22 -9.17 14.30 15.24
C LYS A 22 -9.38 14.16 13.73
N GLU A 23 -10.61 14.43 13.27
CA GLU A 23 -10.88 14.55 11.85
C GLU A 23 -9.97 15.62 11.25
N PRO A 24 -9.28 15.34 10.14
CA PRO A 24 -8.35 16.28 9.50
C PRO A 24 -9.06 17.58 9.09
N ASN A 25 -8.37 18.69 9.26
CA ASN A 25 -8.93 20.01 8.93
C ASN A 25 -9.22 20.15 7.44
N PHE A 26 -8.38 19.57 6.57
CA PHE A 26 -8.58 19.64 5.13
C PHE A 26 -9.86 18.92 4.65
N TYR A 27 -10.45 18.01 5.43
CA TYR A 27 -11.70 17.33 5.05
C TYR A 27 -12.90 18.28 4.93
N SER A 28 -12.86 19.43 5.60
CA SER A 28 -13.93 20.45 5.52
C SER A 28 -13.94 21.22 4.20
N LEU A 29 -12.92 21.08 3.37
CA LEU A 29 -12.75 21.82 2.14
C LEU A 29 -13.31 21.08 0.92
N LYS A 30 -13.46 21.83 -0.18
CA LYS A 30 -13.83 21.32 -1.50
C LYS A 30 -12.86 21.85 -2.54
N THR A 31 -12.66 21.07 -3.60
CA THR A 31 -11.89 21.47 -4.77
C THR A 31 -12.57 22.63 -5.50
N LYS A 32 -11.87 23.29 -6.42
CA LYS A 32 -12.42 24.39 -7.24
C LYS A 32 -13.67 23.99 -8.01
N ASP A 33 -13.79 22.72 -8.38
CA ASP A 33 -14.95 22.13 -9.04
C ASP A 33 -15.99 21.53 -8.08
N GLY A 34 -15.86 21.82 -6.78
CA GLY A 34 -16.87 21.51 -5.76
C GLY A 34 -16.81 20.12 -5.15
N ILE A 35 -15.80 19.31 -5.45
CA ILE A 35 -15.65 17.96 -4.92
C ILE A 35 -15.07 18.02 -3.50
N PRO A 36 -15.66 17.32 -2.51
CA PRO A 36 -15.10 17.27 -1.17
C PRO A 36 -13.67 16.71 -1.16
N TYR A 37 -12.75 17.35 -0.43
CA TYR A 37 -11.35 16.89 -0.38
C TYR A 37 -11.21 15.45 0.13
N LYS A 38 -12.05 15.04 1.09
CA LYS A 38 -12.09 13.66 1.58
C LYS A 38 -12.47 12.62 0.51
N SER A 39 -13.11 13.04 -0.60
CA SER A 39 -13.38 12.16 -1.74
C SER A 39 -12.19 12.08 -2.71
N ILE A 40 -11.19 12.96 -2.56
CA ILE A 40 -9.95 12.94 -3.35
C ILE A 40 -8.84 12.20 -2.62
N ALA A 41 -8.58 12.50 -1.34
CA ALA A 41 -7.53 11.85 -0.56
C ALA A 41 -7.89 11.77 0.92
N LEU A 42 -7.32 10.76 1.60
CA LEU A 42 -7.56 10.49 3.01
C LEU A 42 -6.26 10.55 3.81
N LEU A 43 -6.39 10.91 5.09
CA LEU A 43 -5.31 10.77 6.05
C LEU A 43 -5.15 9.29 6.42
N HIS A 44 -3.96 8.75 6.21
CA HIS A 44 -3.53 7.46 6.75
C HIS A 44 -2.53 7.66 7.89
N SER A 45 -2.64 6.84 8.93
CA SER A 45 -1.79 6.97 10.11
C SER A 45 -1.83 8.40 10.68
N LYS A 46 -0.67 9.03 10.92
CA LYS A 46 -0.57 10.36 11.55
C LYS A 46 -0.37 11.50 10.55
N ASP A 47 0.40 11.25 9.49
CA ASP A 47 0.94 12.30 8.61
C ASP A 47 1.12 11.84 7.15
N VAL A 48 0.40 10.81 6.74
CA VAL A 48 0.43 10.26 5.38
C VAL A 48 -0.86 10.60 4.67
N LEU A 49 -0.77 11.29 3.54
CA LEU A 49 -1.90 11.47 2.63
C LEU A 49 -1.95 10.28 1.67
N ALA A 50 -3.12 9.69 1.48
CA ALA A 50 -3.30 8.55 0.58
C ALA A 50 -4.42 8.80 -0.42
N THR A 51 -4.20 8.44 -1.68
CA THR A 51 -5.20 8.54 -2.74
C THR A 51 -5.09 7.42 -3.75
N THR A 52 -6.23 7.00 -4.30
CA THR A 52 -6.29 6.14 -5.49
C THR A 52 -6.68 6.99 -6.68
N ILE A 53 -5.77 7.20 -7.63
CA ILE A 53 -5.97 8.12 -8.77
C ILE A 53 -7.10 7.64 -9.69
N LEU A 54 -7.07 6.35 -10.06
CA LEU A 54 -8.11 5.68 -10.84
C LEU A 54 -8.77 4.61 -9.95
N GLN A 55 -10.02 4.83 -9.57
CA GLN A 55 -10.78 3.94 -8.68
C GLN A 55 -11.44 2.76 -9.42
N LYS A 56 -11.11 2.55 -10.68
CA LYS A 56 -11.52 1.41 -11.49
C LYS A 56 -10.32 0.60 -11.95
N CYS A 57 -10.47 -0.73 -11.98
CA CYS A 57 -9.41 -1.64 -12.40
C CYS A 57 -9.91 -2.55 -13.54
N ILE A 58 -9.11 -2.73 -14.59
CA ILE A 58 -9.43 -3.63 -15.69
C ILE A 58 -9.73 -5.06 -15.19
N ARG A 59 -9.05 -5.47 -14.11
CA ARG A 59 -9.19 -6.80 -13.53
C ARG A 59 -10.43 -6.95 -12.63
N PHE A 60 -11.11 -5.85 -12.32
CA PHE A 60 -12.30 -5.86 -11.46
C PHE A 60 -13.63 -5.99 -12.23
N ARG A 61 -13.59 -5.96 -13.57
CA ARG A 61 -14.78 -6.05 -14.43
C ARG A 61 -15.53 -7.36 -14.28
N ASN A 62 -14.82 -8.47 -14.08
CA ASN A 62 -15.34 -9.79 -13.83
C ASN A 62 -14.82 -10.29 -12.48
N ARG A 63 -15.71 -10.73 -11.60
CA ARG A 63 -15.35 -11.26 -10.27
C ARG A 63 -14.49 -12.50 -10.36
N GLU A 64 -14.62 -13.32 -11.39
CA GLU A 64 -13.79 -14.51 -11.60
C GLU A 64 -12.32 -14.15 -11.93
N GLU A 65 -12.09 -12.98 -12.54
CA GLU A 65 -10.75 -12.49 -12.89
C GLU A 65 -10.17 -11.53 -11.85
N SER A 66 -11.00 -11.02 -10.93
CA SER A 66 -10.56 -10.03 -9.95
C SER A 66 -9.66 -10.63 -8.87
N CYS A 67 -8.80 -9.80 -8.28
CA CYS A 67 -8.15 -10.14 -7.02
C CYS A 67 -9.24 -10.42 -5.97
N GLN A 68 -9.25 -11.62 -5.37
CA GLN A 68 -10.36 -12.10 -4.56
C GLN A 68 -10.59 -11.33 -3.27
N PHE A 69 -9.60 -10.57 -2.81
CA PHE A 69 -9.67 -9.70 -1.64
C PHE A 69 -9.96 -8.23 -1.98
N CYS A 70 -10.02 -7.87 -3.28
CA CYS A 70 -10.06 -6.46 -3.68
C CYS A 70 -11.45 -5.86 -3.54
N ALA A 71 -11.50 -4.66 -2.96
CA ALA A 71 -12.72 -3.86 -2.75
C ALA A 71 -12.66 -2.49 -3.44
N ILE A 72 -11.83 -2.34 -4.49
CA ILE A 72 -11.50 -1.04 -5.09
C ILE A 72 -12.73 -0.22 -5.53
N GLU A 73 -13.80 -0.85 -5.98
CA GLU A 73 -15.00 -0.15 -6.46
C GLU A 73 -16.08 0.07 -5.37
N GLN A 74 -15.97 -0.56 -4.19
CA GLN A 74 -16.96 -0.41 -3.11
C GLN A 74 -17.09 1.05 -2.63
N SER A 75 -15.99 1.79 -2.58
CA SER A 75 -16.01 3.20 -2.20
C SER A 75 -16.69 4.10 -3.25
N LEU A 76 -16.74 3.67 -4.53
CA LEU A 76 -17.52 4.33 -5.57
C LEU A 76 -19.02 4.07 -5.38
N GLU A 77 -19.39 2.83 -5.12
CA GLU A 77 -20.77 2.42 -4.87
C GLU A 77 -21.37 3.14 -3.65
N ASN A 78 -20.53 3.44 -2.66
CA ASN A 78 -20.90 4.20 -1.45
C ASN A 78 -20.70 5.72 -1.59
N GLU A 79 -20.44 6.25 -2.78
CA GLU A 79 -20.25 7.69 -3.07
C GLU A 79 -19.15 8.37 -2.22
N GLN A 80 -18.20 7.59 -1.70
CA GLN A 80 -17.12 8.08 -0.84
C GLN A 80 -15.96 8.68 -1.64
N THR A 81 -15.87 8.37 -2.93
CA THR A 81 -14.80 8.80 -3.83
C THR A 81 -15.32 8.99 -5.24
N ILE A 82 -14.46 9.45 -6.15
CA ILE A 82 -14.75 9.62 -7.57
C ILE A 82 -13.94 8.65 -8.43
N VAL A 83 -14.44 8.35 -9.64
CA VAL A 83 -13.85 7.35 -10.55
C VAL A 83 -12.40 7.68 -10.91
N ARG A 84 -12.11 8.94 -11.21
CA ARG A 84 -10.77 9.42 -11.59
C ARG A 84 -10.52 10.78 -10.99
N LYS A 85 -9.39 10.92 -10.34
CA LYS A 85 -8.92 12.18 -9.77
C LYS A 85 -7.93 12.82 -10.75
N THR A 86 -8.11 14.11 -10.99
CA THR A 86 -7.19 14.85 -11.87
C THR A 86 -5.89 15.19 -11.12
N PRO A 87 -4.77 15.41 -11.83
CA PRO A 87 -3.54 15.88 -11.22
C PRO A 87 -3.73 17.16 -10.39
N ASP A 88 -4.54 18.11 -10.88
CA ASP A 88 -4.81 19.38 -10.20
C ASP A 88 -5.61 19.18 -8.91
N GLN A 89 -6.63 18.30 -8.90
CA GLN A 89 -7.37 17.96 -7.68
C GLN A 89 -6.47 17.36 -6.61
N ILE A 90 -5.59 16.42 -7.00
CA ILE A 90 -4.66 15.79 -6.05
C ILE A 90 -3.65 16.82 -5.52
N ALA A 91 -3.13 17.69 -6.37
CA ALA A 91 -2.19 18.73 -5.98
C ALA A 91 -2.84 19.77 -5.04
N GLU A 92 -4.07 20.18 -5.34
CA GLU A 92 -4.85 21.11 -4.49
C GLU A 92 -5.08 20.54 -3.09
N VAL A 93 -5.49 19.26 -3.01
CA VAL A 93 -5.70 18.59 -1.73
C VAL A 93 -4.39 18.39 -0.97
N ALA A 94 -3.30 18.01 -1.65
CA ALA A 94 -1.99 17.82 -1.02
C ALA A 94 -1.46 19.13 -0.43
N GLU A 95 -1.59 20.27 -1.15
CA GLU A 95 -1.21 21.58 -0.65
C GLU A 95 -1.97 21.97 0.63
N ALA A 96 -3.29 21.76 0.64
CA ALA A 96 -4.11 22.06 1.82
C ALA A 96 -3.80 21.11 2.99
N ALA A 97 -3.64 19.83 2.73
CA ALA A 97 -3.34 18.83 3.76
C ALA A 97 -1.98 19.07 4.43
N VAL A 98 -0.96 19.45 3.66
CA VAL A 98 0.35 19.86 4.20
C VAL A 98 0.22 21.10 5.08
N ARG A 99 -0.48 22.12 4.59
CA ARG A 99 -0.61 23.40 5.28
C ARG A 99 -1.48 23.31 6.54
N LEU A 100 -2.56 22.53 6.54
CA LEU A 100 -3.56 22.51 7.61
C LEU A 100 -3.32 21.39 8.64
N ASP A 101 -2.74 20.26 8.19
CA ASP A 101 -2.64 19.05 9.00
C ASP A 101 -1.20 18.49 9.07
N GLY A 102 -0.21 19.18 8.49
CA GLY A 102 1.20 18.83 8.62
C GLY A 102 1.58 17.51 7.95
N ILE A 103 0.90 17.15 6.86
CA ILE A 103 1.22 15.94 6.09
C ILE A 103 2.67 15.96 5.63
N LYS A 104 3.36 14.82 5.76
CA LYS A 104 4.79 14.69 5.45
C LYS A 104 5.09 13.85 4.23
N GLN A 105 4.17 13.01 3.78
CA GLN A 105 4.34 12.19 2.58
C GLN A 105 3.00 11.87 1.92
N LEU A 106 3.05 11.55 0.62
CA LEU A 106 1.90 11.14 -0.18
C LEU A 106 2.10 9.73 -0.71
N VAL A 107 1.08 8.89 -0.55
CA VAL A 107 0.97 7.58 -1.21
C VAL A 107 -0.12 7.65 -2.26
N MET A 108 0.25 7.41 -3.52
CA MET A 108 -0.67 7.35 -4.64
C MET A 108 -0.76 5.94 -5.17
N THR A 109 -1.96 5.40 -5.24
CA THR A 109 -2.23 4.10 -5.87
C THR A 109 -3.12 4.28 -7.09
N THR A 110 -3.27 3.22 -7.89
CA THR A 110 -4.20 3.20 -9.02
C THR A 110 -4.75 1.79 -9.24
N GLY A 111 -6.04 1.71 -9.58
CA GLY A 111 -6.52 0.54 -10.31
C GLY A 111 -5.84 0.47 -11.67
N THR A 112 -5.60 -0.72 -12.17
CA THR A 112 -4.86 -0.94 -13.42
C THR A 112 -5.73 -0.52 -14.62
N PRO A 113 -5.30 0.50 -15.41
CA PRO A 113 -5.98 0.87 -16.65
C PRO A 113 -5.70 -0.14 -17.77
N ASN A 114 -6.52 -0.11 -18.83
CA ASN A 114 -6.27 -0.87 -20.04
C ASN A 114 -5.24 -0.15 -20.92
N SER A 115 -4.00 -0.08 -20.45
CA SER A 115 -2.87 0.55 -21.17
C SER A 115 -1.57 -0.15 -20.82
N SER A 116 -0.59 -0.12 -21.72
CA SER A 116 0.73 -0.77 -21.54
C SER A 116 1.58 -0.13 -20.43
N ASP A 117 1.29 1.13 -20.07
CA ASP A 117 1.94 1.79 -18.95
C ASP A 117 1.44 1.34 -17.57
N ARG A 118 0.36 0.54 -17.51
CA ARG A 118 -0.25 -0.01 -16.27
C ARG A 118 -0.54 1.04 -15.19
N GLY A 119 -0.72 2.30 -15.57
CA GLY A 119 -0.99 3.41 -14.65
C GLY A 119 0.22 4.28 -14.32
N ALA A 120 1.41 3.94 -14.81
CA ALA A 120 2.62 4.73 -14.57
C ALA A 120 2.50 6.16 -15.11
N ARG A 121 1.82 6.37 -16.25
CA ARG A 121 1.61 7.70 -16.84
C ARG A 121 0.78 8.61 -15.93
N ILE A 122 -0.38 8.14 -15.49
CA ILE A 122 -1.24 8.95 -14.60
C ILE A 122 -0.57 9.22 -13.25
N MET A 123 0.28 8.32 -12.80
CA MET A 123 1.10 8.48 -11.60
C MET A 123 2.13 9.61 -11.79
N ALA A 124 2.86 9.60 -12.90
CA ALA A 124 3.82 10.63 -13.24
C ALA A 124 3.16 12.02 -13.38
N GLU A 125 2.01 12.10 -14.08
CA GLU A 125 1.24 13.35 -14.25
C GLU A 125 0.80 13.91 -12.88
N ALA A 126 0.29 13.06 -11.98
CA ALA A 126 -0.14 13.46 -10.65
C ALA A 126 1.06 13.90 -9.77
N ALA A 127 2.15 13.15 -9.77
CA ALA A 127 3.35 13.48 -9.00
C ALA A 127 3.92 14.85 -9.43
N LYS A 128 4.01 15.10 -10.72
CA LYS A 128 4.47 16.39 -11.26
C LYS A 128 3.60 17.55 -10.78
N ALA A 129 2.28 17.41 -10.80
CA ALA A 129 1.37 18.44 -10.32
C ALA A 129 1.49 18.70 -8.82
N VAL A 130 1.62 17.63 -8.02
CA VAL A 130 1.83 17.74 -6.56
C VAL A 130 3.16 18.44 -6.26
N LYS A 131 4.27 18.02 -6.89
CA LYS A 131 5.60 18.63 -6.69
C LYS A 131 5.67 20.10 -7.09
N ALA A 132 4.82 20.53 -8.02
CA ALA A 132 4.68 21.95 -8.38
C ALA A 132 4.04 22.81 -7.27
N LYS A 133 3.33 22.18 -6.30
CA LYS A 133 2.62 22.84 -5.21
C LYS A 133 3.29 22.67 -3.86
N VAL A 134 3.75 21.44 -3.56
CA VAL A 134 4.35 21.11 -2.26
C VAL A 134 5.54 20.16 -2.44
N ASN A 135 6.56 20.37 -1.61
CA ASN A 135 7.75 19.52 -1.62
C ASN A 135 7.66 18.45 -0.52
N ILE A 136 6.83 17.44 -0.75
CA ILE A 136 6.76 16.25 0.10
C ILE A 136 7.16 15.01 -0.69
N PRO A 137 7.74 13.98 -0.04
CA PRO A 137 8.03 12.70 -0.67
C PRO A 137 6.76 11.99 -1.16
N ILE A 138 6.85 11.33 -2.32
CA ILE A 138 5.73 10.66 -2.99
C ILE A 138 6.09 9.21 -3.28
N GLN A 139 5.26 8.26 -2.81
CA GLN A 139 5.29 6.90 -3.33
C GLN A 139 4.20 6.73 -4.39
N GLY A 140 4.60 6.23 -5.57
CA GLY A 140 3.68 5.74 -6.59
C GLY A 140 3.48 4.23 -6.50
N GLN A 141 2.24 3.74 -6.70
CA GLN A 141 1.94 2.30 -6.67
C GLN A 141 1.15 1.91 -7.92
N CYS A 142 1.72 1.04 -8.76
CA CYS A 142 1.09 0.52 -9.97
C CYS A 142 1.56 -0.92 -10.25
N GLU A 143 0.93 -1.60 -11.22
CA GLU A 143 1.47 -2.85 -11.76
C GLU A 143 2.72 -2.57 -12.60
N PRO A 144 3.60 -3.58 -12.81
CA PRO A 144 4.75 -3.45 -13.69
C PRO A 144 4.36 -2.95 -15.09
N PRO A 145 4.86 -1.80 -15.55
CA PRO A 145 4.61 -1.32 -16.92
C PRO A 145 5.29 -2.23 -17.94
N ASP A 146 4.72 -2.34 -19.15
CA ASP A 146 5.29 -3.18 -20.20
C ASP A 146 6.66 -2.63 -20.67
N ASP A 147 6.81 -1.29 -20.71
CA ASP A 147 8.07 -0.61 -21.05
C ASP A 147 8.73 -0.03 -19.78
N PRO A 148 9.97 -0.44 -19.44
CA PRO A 148 10.69 0.02 -18.23
C PRO A 148 11.03 1.52 -18.26
N ILE A 149 10.95 2.21 -19.40
CA ILE A 149 11.14 3.65 -19.50
C ILE A 149 10.21 4.43 -18.56
N TRP A 150 9.08 3.84 -18.18
CA TRP A 150 8.14 4.47 -17.27
C TRP A 150 8.68 4.62 -15.85
N PHE A 151 9.61 3.80 -15.42
CA PHE A 151 10.29 3.97 -14.13
C PHE A 151 11.04 5.31 -14.09
N GLN A 152 11.83 5.59 -15.14
CA GLN A 152 12.54 6.87 -15.24
C GLN A 152 11.57 8.05 -15.35
N LYS A 153 10.53 7.94 -16.18
CA LYS A 153 9.51 9.01 -16.32
C LYS A 153 8.80 9.33 -15.01
N MET A 154 8.47 8.30 -14.18
CA MET A 154 7.91 8.52 -12.87
C MET A 154 8.91 9.22 -11.93
N LYS A 155 10.18 8.79 -11.90
CA LYS A 155 11.23 9.42 -11.12
C LYS A 155 11.43 10.88 -11.49
N ASP A 156 11.54 11.17 -12.79
CA ASP A 156 11.71 12.54 -13.32
C ASP A 156 10.50 13.45 -13.03
N SER A 157 9.33 12.85 -12.84
CA SER A 157 8.10 13.55 -12.48
C SER A 157 7.94 13.79 -10.98
N GLY A 158 8.88 13.32 -10.16
CA GLY A 158 8.89 13.55 -8.73
C GLY A 158 8.31 12.41 -7.88
N VAL A 159 8.16 11.21 -8.42
CA VAL A 159 7.94 9.99 -7.60
C VAL A 159 9.28 9.66 -6.92
N ASP A 160 9.30 9.59 -5.60
CA ASP A 160 10.51 9.36 -4.81
C ASP A 160 10.73 7.86 -4.56
N SER A 161 9.66 7.11 -4.33
CA SER A 161 9.68 5.66 -4.11
C SER A 161 8.55 4.95 -4.86
N LEU A 162 8.71 3.65 -5.09
CA LEU A 162 7.78 2.86 -5.92
C LEU A 162 7.25 1.63 -5.18
N GLY A 163 5.97 1.33 -5.36
CA GLY A 163 5.33 0.10 -4.95
C GLY A 163 4.82 -0.71 -6.14
N MET A 164 5.22 -1.98 -6.24
CA MET A 164 4.64 -2.93 -7.19
C MET A 164 4.28 -4.20 -6.42
N HIS A 165 3.00 -4.45 -6.19
CA HIS A 165 2.57 -5.45 -5.23
C HIS A 165 2.45 -6.84 -5.84
N LEU A 166 3.27 -7.81 -5.34
CA LEU A 166 3.18 -9.24 -5.64
C LEU A 166 1.97 -9.87 -4.97
N GLU A 167 1.78 -9.55 -3.69
CA GLU A 167 0.72 -10.01 -2.80
C GLU A 167 0.78 -11.50 -2.45
N VAL A 168 0.85 -12.39 -3.44
CA VAL A 168 0.91 -13.86 -3.31
C VAL A 168 2.11 -14.38 -4.09
N VAL A 169 2.87 -15.33 -3.54
CA VAL A 169 4.16 -15.76 -4.08
C VAL A 169 4.15 -17.17 -4.68
N GLU A 170 3.29 -18.09 -4.21
CA GLU A 170 3.14 -19.42 -4.78
C GLU A 170 2.21 -19.39 -5.99
N GLU A 171 2.67 -19.86 -7.15
CA GLU A 171 1.94 -19.72 -8.42
C GLU A 171 0.53 -20.30 -8.40
N GLU A 172 0.33 -21.46 -7.80
CA GLU A 172 -0.98 -22.10 -7.73
C GLU A 172 -1.95 -21.36 -6.83
N ILE A 173 -1.44 -20.74 -5.76
CA ILE A 173 -2.23 -19.88 -4.87
C ILE A 173 -2.50 -18.56 -5.58
N ARG A 174 -1.50 -18.01 -6.26
CA ARG A 174 -1.60 -16.79 -7.03
C ARG A 174 -2.71 -16.86 -8.10
N LYS A 175 -2.80 -17.97 -8.84
CA LYS A 175 -3.88 -18.21 -9.83
C LYS A 175 -5.27 -18.20 -9.20
N LYS A 176 -5.41 -18.69 -7.97
CA LYS A 176 -6.70 -18.71 -7.25
C LYS A 176 -7.07 -17.36 -6.65
N ILE A 177 -6.10 -16.68 -6.05
CA ILE A 177 -6.33 -15.43 -5.31
C ILE A 177 -6.29 -14.19 -6.21
N LEU A 178 -5.46 -14.24 -7.26
CA LEU A 178 -5.19 -13.13 -8.19
C LEU A 178 -5.38 -13.58 -9.66
N PRO A 179 -6.50 -14.21 -10.05
CA PRO A 179 -6.60 -14.88 -11.36
C PRO A 179 -6.16 -14.00 -12.52
N GLY A 180 -6.73 -12.80 -12.70
CA GLY A 180 -6.33 -11.90 -13.79
C GLY A 180 -4.95 -11.24 -13.60
N LYS A 181 -4.51 -11.01 -12.36
CA LYS A 181 -3.17 -10.43 -12.10
C LYS A 181 -2.05 -11.47 -12.25
N SER A 182 -2.36 -12.76 -12.06
CA SER A 182 -1.41 -13.85 -12.24
C SER A 182 -0.93 -14.04 -13.69
N GLU A 183 -1.59 -13.41 -14.67
CA GLU A 183 -1.10 -13.32 -16.06
C GLU A 183 0.27 -12.62 -16.15
N ILE A 184 0.57 -11.72 -15.22
CA ILE A 184 1.91 -11.16 -15.08
C ILE A 184 2.73 -12.17 -14.27
N SER A 185 3.68 -12.83 -14.91
CA SER A 185 4.51 -13.85 -14.27
C SER A 185 5.38 -13.29 -13.14
N LEU A 186 5.77 -14.13 -12.19
CA LEU A 186 6.73 -13.77 -11.14
C LEU A 186 8.07 -13.32 -11.73
N GLU A 187 8.51 -13.96 -12.82
CA GLU A 187 9.73 -13.56 -13.53
C GLU A 187 9.64 -12.11 -14.03
N ARG A 188 8.50 -11.72 -14.63
CA ARG A 188 8.28 -10.34 -15.06
C ARG A 188 8.30 -9.37 -13.88
N TYR A 189 7.72 -9.74 -12.74
CA TYR A 189 7.79 -8.94 -11.52
C TYR A 189 9.23 -8.76 -11.04
N TYR A 190 10.02 -9.83 -10.94
CA TYR A 190 11.41 -9.74 -10.50
C TYR A 190 12.26 -8.88 -11.44
N LYS A 191 12.10 -9.05 -12.75
CA LYS A 191 12.76 -8.21 -13.74
C LYS A 191 12.37 -6.73 -13.54
N SER A 192 11.10 -6.43 -13.33
CA SER A 192 10.63 -5.06 -13.08
C SER A 192 11.16 -4.48 -11.77
N PHE A 193 11.34 -5.31 -10.74
CA PHE A 193 11.99 -4.88 -9.50
C PHE A 193 13.45 -4.50 -9.73
N GLU A 194 14.21 -5.31 -10.45
CA GLU A 194 15.62 -5.00 -10.81
C GLU A 194 15.70 -3.70 -11.62
N GLU A 195 14.88 -3.56 -12.67
CA GLU A 195 14.79 -2.36 -13.50
C GLU A 195 14.41 -1.12 -12.68
N SER A 196 13.45 -1.24 -11.76
CA SER A 196 13.01 -0.12 -10.93
C SER A 196 14.01 0.24 -9.83
N VAL A 197 14.69 -0.73 -9.22
CA VAL A 197 15.75 -0.47 -8.24
C VAL A 197 16.92 0.27 -8.88
N ALA A 198 17.26 -0.04 -10.14
CA ALA A 198 18.28 0.70 -10.88
C ALA A 198 17.95 2.20 -11.05
N VAL A 199 16.66 2.57 -11.07
CA VAL A 199 16.19 3.96 -11.21
C VAL A 199 15.95 4.63 -9.86
N PHE A 200 15.22 3.96 -8.97
CA PHE A 200 14.80 4.56 -7.69
C PHE A 200 15.86 4.44 -6.61
N GLY A 201 16.67 3.41 -6.66
CA GLY A 201 17.67 3.07 -5.67
C GLY A 201 17.24 1.93 -4.74
N ARG A 202 18.24 1.34 -4.09
CA ARG A 202 18.06 0.28 -3.10
C ARG A 202 17.22 0.79 -1.92
N GLY A 203 16.19 0.03 -1.50
CA GLY A 203 15.29 0.39 -0.41
C GLY A 203 14.15 1.33 -0.82
N GLU A 204 14.18 1.95 -2.00
CA GLU A 204 13.10 2.84 -2.47
C GLU A 204 12.01 2.13 -3.27
N VAL A 205 12.17 0.84 -3.52
CA VAL A 205 11.15 -0.02 -4.15
C VAL A 205 10.61 -1.00 -3.12
N SER A 206 9.29 -1.15 -3.05
CA SER A 206 8.63 -2.06 -2.11
C SER A 206 7.56 -2.91 -2.77
N THR A 207 7.22 -4.02 -2.14
CA THR A 207 6.09 -4.86 -2.54
C THR A 207 5.32 -5.37 -1.33
N TYR A 208 3.99 -5.45 -1.43
CA TYR A 208 3.18 -6.15 -0.44
C TYR A 208 3.31 -7.66 -0.66
N LEU A 209 3.48 -8.39 0.45
CA LEU A 209 3.26 -9.81 0.57
C LEU A 209 2.15 -10.01 1.60
N LEU A 210 0.99 -10.52 1.16
CA LEU A 210 -0.20 -10.69 2.01
C LEU A 210 -0.15 -12.06 2.68
N ALA A 211 0.29 -12.08 3.92
CA ALA A 211 0.37 -13.30 4.72
C ALA A 211 -1.03 -13.79 5.12
N GLY A 212 -1.29 -15.09 4.97
CA GLY A 212 -2.56 -15.72 5.32
C GLY A 212 -3.48 -16.07 4.14
N LEU A 213 -3.05 -15.84 2.89
CA LEU A 213 -3.82 -16.19 1.70
C LEU A 213 -3.52 -17.59 1.15
N GLY A 214 -2.69 -18.36 1.83
CA GLY A 214 -2.35 -19.73 1.47
C GLY A 214 -0.86 -19.97 1.23
N ASP A 215 -0.07 -18.93 0.96
CA ASP A 215 1.39 -19.05 0.89
C ASP A 215 1.95 -19.62 2.19
N SER A 216 2.91 -20.51 2.08
CA SER A 216 3.62 -21.05 3.22
C SER A 216 4.55 -20.00 3.84
N LYS A 217 4.85 -20.15 5.13
CA LYS A 217 5.83 -19.31 5.82
C LYS A 217 7.18 -19.34 5.10
N GLU A 218 7.61 -20.51 4.69
CA GLU A 218 8.87 -20.70 3.98
C GLU A 218 8.90 -19.96 2.64
N SER A 219 7.82 -20.03 1.85
CA SER A 219 7.71 -19.32 0.56
C SER A 219 7.78 -17.81 0.75
N LEU A 220 7.09 -17.26 1.75
CA LEU A 220 7.14 -15.84 2.07
C LEU A 220 8.53 -15.37 2.49
N ILE A 221 9.23 -16.16 3.33
CA ILE A 221 10.60 -15.83 3.78
C ILE A 221 11.58 -15.92 2.60
N ASN A 222 11.51 -16.97 1.77
CA ASN A 222 12.39 -17.15 0.62
C ASN A 222 12.18 -16.04 -0.42
N CYS A 223 10.93 -15.66 -0.69
CA CYS A 223 10.61 -14.52 -1.53
C CYS A 223 11.19 -13.22 -0.95
N SER A 224 11.01 -12.97 0.34
CA SER A 224 11.56 -11.80 1.02
C SER A 224 13.10 -11.73 0.90
N LYS A 225 13.79 -12.86 1.11
CA LYS A 225 15.24 -12.96 0.93
C LYS A 225 15.68 -12.57 -0.49
N LYS A 226 14.97 -13.08 -1.51
CA LYS A 226 15.24 -12.74 -2.92
C LYS A 226 14.99 -11.25 -3.19
N LEU A 227 13.88 -10.68 -2.71
CA LEU A 227 13.55 -9.26 -2.86
C LEU A 227 14.61 -8.36 -2.22
N ILE A 228 15.02 -8.65 -0.99
CA ILE A 228 16.05 -7.92 -0.27
C ILE A 228 17.39 -7.97 -1.03
N SER A 229 17.77 -9.12 -1.60
CA SER A 229 19.01 -9.25 -2.35
C SER A 229 19.09 -8.32 -3.56
N ILE A 230 17.97 -8.04 -4.21
CA ILE A 230 17.88 -7.09 -5.34
C ILE A 230 17.58 -5.65 -4.91
N GLY A 231 17.39 -5.38 -3.62
CA GLY A 231 17.19 -4.03 -3.10
C GLY A 231 15.75 -3.61 -2.90
N VAL A 232 14.81 -4.55 -2.92
CA VAL A 232 13.36 -4.31 -2.71
C VAL A 232 12.98 -4.59 -1.27
N TYR A 233 12.19 -3.71 -0.67
CA TYR A 233 11.61 -3.90 0.67
C TYR A 233 10.36 -4.80 0.60
N PRO A 234 10.38 -6.00 1.20
CA PRO A 234 9.23 -6.89 1.31
C PRO A 234 8.32 -6.43 2.45
N PHE A 235 7.24 -5.74 2.15
CA PHE A 235 6.29 -5.28 3.17
C PHE A 235 5.28 -6.38 3.48
N ILE A 236 5.52 -7.14 4.56
CA ILE A 236 4.65 -8.23 5.00
C ILE A 236 3.42 -7.66 5.70
N VAL A 237 2.24 -7.94 5.16
CA VAL A 237 0.97 -7.45 5.68
C VAL A 237 0.06 -8.64 6.01
N PRO A 238 -0.51 -8.72 7.22
CA PRO A 238 -1.50 -9.74 7.51
C PRO A 238 -2.75 -9.52 6.66
N PHE A 239 -3.28 -10.58 6.07
CA PHE A 239 -4.57 -10.49 5.39
C PHE A 239 -5.68 -10.17 6.40
N VAL A 240 -6.49 -9.18 6.06
CA VAL A 240 -7.70 -8.80 6.80
C VAL A 240 -8.89 -8.89 5.84
N PRO A 241 -9.92 -9.72 6.15
CA PRO A 241 -11.08 -9.87 5.28
C PRO A 241 -11.87 -8.57 5.20
N ILE A 242 -12.36 -8.25 4.00
CA ILE A 242 -13.21 -7.09 3.74
C ILE A 242 -14.59 -7.58 3.32
N ALA A 243 -15.62 -7.08 3.98
CA ALA A 243 -17.01 -7.40 3.65
C ALA A 243 -17.32 -7.08 2.18
N GLY A 244 -18.13 -7.92 1.53
CA GLY A 244 -18.49 -7.81 0.11
C GLY A 244 -17.41 -8.27 -0.87
N THR A 245 -16.28 -8.79 -0.40
CA THR A 245 -15.27 -9.45 -1.25
C THR A 245 -15.48 -10.98 -1.24
N PRO A 246 -14.99 -11.73 -2.25
CA PRO A 246 -15.04 -13.19 -2.22
C PRO A 246 -14.36 -13.82 -0.99
N LEU A 247 -13.41 -13.12 -0.37
CA LEU A 247 -12.70 -13.58 0.82
C LEU A 247 -13.19 -12.94 2.13
N GLU A 248 -14.41 -12.41 2.18
CA GLU A 248 -14.96 -11.77 3.39
C GLU A 248 -15.04 -12.70 4.62
N HIS A 249 -15.11 -14.02 4.40
CA HIS A 249 -15.13 -15.03 5.46
C HIS A 249 -13.82 -15.81 5.60
N HIS A 250 -12.77 -15.44 4.82
CA HIS A 250 -11.47 -16.08 4.93
C HIS A 250 -10.77 -15.63 6.23
N PRO A 251 -10.22 -16.56 7.05
CA PRO A 251 -9.63 -16.18 8.32
C PRO A 251 -8.35 -15.35 8.12
N SER A 252 -8.14 -14.39 9.01
CA SER A 252 -6.82 -13.74 9.14
C SER A 252 -5.76 -14.73 9.64
N PRO A 253 -4.48 -14.53 9.33
CA PRO A 253 -3.40 -15.37 9.83
C PRO A 253 -3.31 -15.30 11.36
N SER A 254 -2.83 -16.39 11.99
CA SER A 254 -2.62 -16.40 13.44
C SER A 254 -1.48 -15.45 13.85
N THR A 255 -1.55 -14.98 15.09
CA THR A 255 -0.49 -14.12 15.66
C THR A 255 0.87 -14.80 15.64
N ASP A 256 0.95 -16.09 15.99
CA ASP A 256 2.20 -16.85 16.01
C ASP A 256 2.80 -16.97 14.61
N PHE A 257 1.96 -17.23 13.58
CA PHE A 257 2.39 -17.25 12.18
C PHE A 257 3.01 -15.91 11.77
N MET A 258 2.37 -14.79 12.14
CA MET A 258 2.87 -13.46 11.81
C MET A 258 4.16 -13.10 12.55
N ILE A 259 4.27 -13.43 13.85
CA ILE A 259 5.48 -13.19 14.64
C ILE A 259 6.68 -13.92 14.04
N ASP A 260 6.52 -15.19 13.69
CA ASP A 260 7.59 -15.99 13.08
C ASP A 260 8.09 -15.38 11.76
N ILE A 261 7.16 -14.90 10.92
CA ILE A 261 7.52 -14.25 9.65
C ILE A 261 8.20 -12.91 9.90
N TYR A 262 7.66 -12.08 10.80
CA TYR A 262 8.25 -10.77 11.10
C TYR A 262 9.66 -10.90 11.66
N GLN A 263 9.92 -11.84 12.57
CA GLN A 263 11.25 -12.10 13.10
C GLN A 263 12.22 -12.55 12.00
N SER A 264 11.78 -13.47 11.14
CA SER A 264 12.62 -13.97 10.05
C SER A 264 12.94 -12.90 9.02
N VAL A 265 11.92 -12.12 8.59
CA VAL A 265 12.09 -11.09 7.56
C VAL A 265 12.84 -9.88 8.10
N SER A 266 12.64 -9.48 9.35
CA SER A 266 13.41 -8.40 9.96
C SER A 266 14.90 -8.73 10.07
N HIS A 267 15.24 -9.98 10.40
CA HIS A 267 16.64 -10.44 10.38
C HIS A 267 17.25 -10.32 8.98
N LEU A 268 16.53 -10.75 7.93
CA LEU A 268 16.97 -10.60 6.54
C LEU A 268 17.11 -9.13 6.12
N LEU A 269 16.22 -8.24 6.56
CA LEU A 269 16.30 -6.80 6.31
C LEU A 269 17.56 -6.19 6.93
N ASN A 270 17.87 -6.56 8.18
CA ASN A 270 19.08 -6.13 8.86
C ASN A 270 20.35 -6.64 8.15
N GLU A 271 20.41 -7.91 7.77
CA GLU A 271 21.52 -8.46 6.98
C GLU A 271 21.67 -7.75 5.62
N GLY A 272 20.54 -7.43 4.98
CA GLY A 272 20.49 -6.74 3.69
C GLY A 272 20.71 -5.21 3.78
N ASN A 273 20.79 -4.65 4.98
CA ASN A 273 20.88 -3.21 5.24
C ASN A 273 19.79 -2.42 4.50
N ILE A 274 18.54 -2.82 4.68
CA ILE A 274 17.35 -2.10 4.20
C ILE A 274 16.43 -1.85 5.40
N LYS A 275 15.99 -0.60 5.59
CA LYS A 275 15.11 -0.20 6.70
C LYS A 275 13.90 0.56 6.21
N SER A 276 12.77 0.36 6.88
CA SER A 276 11.51 1.03 6.54
C SER A 276 11.56 2.54 6.76
N ASP A 277 12.26 3.03 7.78
CA ASP A 277 12.38 4.44 8.12
C ASP A 277 13.31 5.23 7.19
N GLU A 278 14.23 4.54 6.48
CA GLU A 278 15.14 5.14 5.49
C GLU A 278 14.46 5.37 4.13
N MET A 279 13.32 4.73 3.85
CA MET A 279 12.56 5.00 2.63
C MET A 279 12.11 6.47 2.57
N SER A 280 12.10 7.05 1.38
CA SER A 280 11.63 8.43 1.16
C SER A 280 10.15 8.57 1.50
N ALA A 281 9.31 7.66 1.00
CA ALA A 281 7.87 7.63 1.24
C ALA A 281 7.32 6.20 1.13
N GLY A 282 6.10 5.99 1.58
CA GLY A 282 5.36 4.79 1.27
C GLY A 282 4.81 4.01 2.45
N CYS A 283 4.15 2.91 2.11
CA CYS A 283 3.46 2.09 3.10
C CYS A 283 4.40 1.42 4.10
N ALA A 284 5.61 1.03 3.69
CA ALA A 284 6.62 0.49 4.60
C ALA A 284 7.06 1.54 5.63
N LYS A 285 7.33 2.78 5.19
CA LYS A 285 7.62 3.91 6.08
C LYS A 285 6.44 4.29 6.97
N CYS A 286 5.22 4.23 6.43
CA CYS A 286 3.98 4.49 7.18
C CYS A 286 3.77 3.47 8.31
N GLY A 287 4.02 2.19 8.06
CA GLY A 287 3.92 1.10 9.02
C GLY A 287 2.51 0.75 9.51
N ALA A 288 1.46 1.48 9.08
CA ALA A 288 0.12 1.35 9.66
C ALA A 288 -0.55 -0.02 9.42
N CYS A 289 -0.17 -0.72 8.35
CA CYS A 289 -0.78 -2.00 7.96
C CYS A 289 0.04 -3.22 8.39
N SER A 290 1.18 -3.04 9.06
CA SER A 290 2.10 -4.12 9.43
C SER A 290 2.83 -3.80 10.73
N ALA A 291 3.14 -4.83 11.49
CA ALA A 291 4.01 -4.71 12.66
C ALA A 291 5.50 -4.98 12.34
N LEU A 292 5.86 -5.21 11.06
CA LEU A 292 7.23 -5.60 10.67
C LEU A 292 8.28 -4.61 11.18
N SER A 293 8.03 -3.30 11.08
CA SER A 293 8.94 -2.26 11.55
C SER A 293 9.22 -2.29 13.05
N LEU A 294 8.35 -2.90 13.86
CA LEU A 294 8.58 -3.09 15.31
C LEU A 294 9.64 -4.17 15.60
N PHE A 295 9.97 -4.99 14.61
CA PHE A 295 10.98 -6.05 14.69
C PHE A 295 12.31 -5.63 14.02
N GLU A 296 12.34 -4.52 13.28
CA GLU A 296 13.55 -3.91 12.73
C GLU A 296 14.31 -3.23 13.88
N SER A 297 15.41 -3.80 14.34
CA SER A 297 16.23 -3.29 15.45
C SER A 297 17.52 -2.66 14.96
#